data_680949e5cb3a614ca3859dcdb0d8e051
#
_entry.id   680949e5cb3a614ca3859dcdb0d8e051
#
_cell.length_a   1.000
_cell.length_b   1.000
_cell.length_c   1.000
_cell.angle_alpha   90.00
_cell.angle_beta   90.00
_cell.angle_gamma   90.00
#
_symmetry.space_group_name_H-M   'P 1'
#
loop_
_entity.id
_entity.type
_entity.pdbx_description
1 polymer ?
#
loop_
_entity_poly.entity_id
_entity_poly.type
_entity_poly.pdbx_seq_one_letter_code
_entity_poly.pdbx_strand_id
1 'polypeptide(L)'
;MGGGASAQSPAAKDAPPPAASSIPNKPPAIGTKPALTYHESPNPGKFVITPTKPMATQADLALAYSPGVAEPCLAIKENPDDAYAYTNKGNMVACISNGTAVLGIGNIGALASKPVMEGKSVLFKKFAGVNCIDLCVDCPDKDDFINTVKNLAPSFGAVNLEDIKGPDCFYVEERLKELMPIPVFHDDQHGTAIVCLAGLMNALEIAKKEFADIKIVCNGAGAAGIACMKLIQAHGAKKENCLVCDTGGVIYVGRPKGMNAFKESLATTSVTEDTTLEQACANADVLIGVSSAGAFTEACLKALAPNPVIFAMANPEPEIRPELAKQYRPDCIIATGRSDYPNQINNVMIFPFIFRGALDCRASQITEEMKMAAAKALAGIAKQPVPDSVKAAMSSRDWNFGPDYIIPTPFDPRLIRVLPSAVVKAAAECGVAKRPVQDAEKYGEECATLVGAPAV
;
A
#
# COMPACT_ATOMS: atom_id res chain seq x y z
N MET A 1 -57.16 -13.70 -30.59
CA MET A 1 -56.46 -14.84 -30.01
C MET A 1 -55.15 -14.97 -30.75
N GLY A 2 -54.02 -14.87 -30.05
CA GLY A 2 -52.68 -15.00 -30.62
C GLY A 2 -51.65 -14.39 -29.65
N GLY A 3 -51.36 -15.12 -28.58
CA GLY A 3 -50.38 -14.70 -27.58
C GLY A 3 -48.97 -14.81 -28.14
N GLY A 4 -48.25 -13.70 -28.21
CA GLY A 4 -46.83 -13.66 -28.48
C GLY A 4 -46.05 -13.83 -27.17
N ALA A 5 -45.44 -14.98 -26.99
CA ALA A 5 -44.51 -15.22 -25.91
C ALA A 5 -43.20 -14.46 -26.19
N SER A 6 -42.87 -13.52 -25.32
CA SER A 6 -41.56 -12.86 -25.32
C SER A 6 -40.49 -13.87 -24.83
N ALA A 7 -39.62 -14.31 -25.72
CA ALA A 7 -38.45 -15.08 -25.38
C ALA A 7 -37.45 -14.15 -24.66
N GLN A 8 -37.26 -14.35 -23.37
CA GLN A 8 -36.16 -13.78 -22.63
C GLN A 8 -34.88 -14.42 -23.14
N SER A 9 -33.98 -13.63 -23.73
CA SER A 9 -32.61 -14.04 -24.03
C SER A 9 -31.88 -14.38 -22.71
N PRO A 10 -31.14 -15.48 -22.64
CA PRO A 10 -30.36 -15.81 -21.46
C PRO A 10 -29.25 -14.77 -21.28
N ALA A 11 -29.20 -14.18 -20.08
CA ALA A 11 -28.07 -13.36 -19.64
C ALA A 11 -26.78 -14.13 -19.89
N ALA A 12 -25.80 -13.47 -20.49
CA ALA A 12 -24.45 -14.00 -20.63
C ALA A 12 -23.94 -14.31 -19.22
N LYS A 13 -23.86 -15.60 -18.90
CA LYS A 13 -23.19 -16.06 -17.69
C LYS A 13 -21.74 -15.70 -17.83
N ASP A 14 -21.23 -14.89 -16.89
CA ASP A 14 -19.81 -14.65 -16.74
C ASP A 14 -19.09 -15.99 -16.78
N ALA A 15 -18.09 -16.11 -17.65
CA ALA A 15 -17.24 -17.28 -17.69
C ALA A 15 -16.58 -17.42 -16.29
N PRO A 16 -16.61 -18.61 -15.69
CA PRO A 16 -15.95 -18.80 -14.39
C PRO A 16 -14.49 -18.40 -14.51
N PRO A 17 -13.91 -17.78 -13.48
CA PRO A 17 -12.49 -17.49 -13.46
C PRO A 17 -11.72 -18.81 -13.73
N PRO A 18 -10.61 -18.77 -14.47
CA PRO A 18 -9.83 -19.96 -14.77
C PRO A 18 -9.52 -20.69 -13.46
N ALA A 19 -9.69 -22.00 -13.45
CA ALA A 19 -9.46 -22.84 -12.28
C ALA A 19 -8.08 -22.51 -11.69
N ALA A 20 -8.04 -22.32 -10.37
CA ALA A 20 -6.80 -22.07 -9.64
C ALA A 20 -5.79 -23.18 -10.00
N SER A 21 -4.82 -22.85 -10.82
CA SER A 21 -3.68 -23.72 -11.06
C SER A 21 -3.02 -23.98 -9.71
N SER A 22 -2.56 -25.19 -9.47
CA SER A 22 -1.83 -25.59 -8.27
C SER A 22 -0.49 -24.84 -8.21
N ILE A 23 -0.55 -23.55 -7.81
CA ILE A 23 0.64 -22.76 -7.54
C ILE A 23 1.24 -23.33 -6.25
N PRO A 24 2.51 -23.67 -6.20
CA PRO A 24 3.17 -24.13 -4.97
C PRO A 24 2.98 -23.07 -3.88
N ASN A 25 2.65 -23.48 -2.66
CA ASN A 25 2.48 -22.59 -1.49
C ASN A 25 3.76 -21.82 -1.08
N LYS A 26 4.83 -21.89 -1.86
CA LYS A 26 6.07 -21.17 -1.64
C LYS A 26 6.32 -20.23 -2.82
N PRO A 27 6.55 -18.93 -2.57
CA PRO A 27 6.83 -17.99 -3.66
C PRO A 27 8.05 -18.47 -4.46
N PRO A 28 8.01 -18.37 -5.79
CA PRO A 28 9.13 -18.75 -6.63
C PRO A 28 10.33 -17.81 -6.39
N ALA A 29 11.52 -18.36 -6.40
CA ALA A 29 12.75 -17.56 -6.35
C ALA A 29 12.90 -16.70 -7.63
N ILE A 30 13.54 -15.54 -7.50
CA ILE A 30 13.81 -14.67 -8.66
C ILE A 30 14.56 -15.47 -9.75
N GLY A 31 14.14 -15.27 -11.01
CA GLY A 31 14.74 -15.95 -12.17
C GLY A 31 14.21 -17.35 -12.43
N THR A 32 13.14 -17.78 -11.75
CA THR A 32 12.53 -19.08 -11.98
C THR A 32 11.50 -19.06 -13.12
N LYS A 33 11.46 -20.13 -13.90
CA LYS A 33 10.49 -20.32 -15.00
C LYS A 33 9.01 -20.14 -14.60
N PRO A 34 8.55 -20.57 -13.39
CA PRO A 34 7.15 -20.37 -12.98
C PRO A 34 6.69 -18.91 -12.99
N ALA A 35 7.53 -17.95 -12.56
CA ALA A 35 7.17 -16.54 -12.57
C ALA A 35 7.04 -16.00 -14.02
N LEU A 36 7.95 -16.37 -14.91
CA LEU A 36 7.86 -15.99 -16.33
C LEU A 36 6.61 -16.61 -16.99
N THR A 37 6.35 -17.89 -16.76
CA THR A 37 5.16 -18.56 -17.28
C THR A 37 3.87 -17.92 -16.79
N TYR A 38 3.81 -17.49 -15.52
CA TYR A 38 2.64 -16.78 -14.97
C TYR A 38 2.37 -15.46 -15.71
N HIS A 39 3.41 -14.75 -16.14
CA HIS A 39 3.24 -13.48 -16.85
C HIS A 39 2.93 -13.64 -18.34
N GLU A 40 3.33 -14.78 -18.94
CA GLU A 40 3.16 -15.10 -20.36
C GLU A 40 1.84 -15.80 -20.68
N SER A 41 1.39 -16.70 -19.79
CA SER A 41 0.30 -17.64 -20.08
C SER A 41 -0.90 -17.47 -19.13
N PRO A 42 -2.15 -17.70 -19.62
CA PRO A 42 -2.55 -18.06 -20.99
C PRO A 42 -2.50 -16.89 -21.97
N ASN A 43 -2.48 -15.65 -21.50
CA ASN A 43 -2.31 -14.42 -22.26
C ASN A 43 -1.27 -13.55 -21.59
N PRO A 44 -0.44 -12.82 -22.34
CA PRO A 44 0.50 -11.85 -21.76
C PRO A 44 -0.20 -10.77 -20.94
N GLY A 45 0.43 -10.37 -19.84
CA GLY A 45 -0.12 -9.35 -18.93
C GLY A 45 -1.06 -9.91 -17.86
N LYS A 46 -1.58 -9.06 -16.99
CA LYS A 46 -2.33 -9.47 -15.80
C LYS A 46 -3.79 -8.99 -15.77
N PHE A 47 -4.20 -8.08 -16.66
CA PHE A 47 -5.57 -7.57 -16.69
C PHE A 47 -6.07 -7.33 -18.11
N VAL A 48 -7.40 -7.23 -18.23
CA VAL A 48 -8.12 -6.88 -19.46
C VAL A 48 -9.11 -5.78 -19.17
N ILE A 49 -9.52 -5.03 -20.20
CA ILE A 49 -10.59 -4.04 -20.12
C ILE A 49 -11.88 -4.71 -20.58
N THR A 50 -12.90 -4.67 -19.72
CA THR A 50 -14.21 -5.26 -20.00
C THR A 50 -15.29 -4.18 -19.97
N PRO A 51 -16.21 -4.15 -20.96
CA PRO A 51 -17.36 -3.25 -20.96
C PRO A 51 -18.27 -3.51 -19.76
N THR A 52 -18.80 -2.43 -19.15
CA THR A 52 -19.78 -2.51 -18.06
C THR A 52 -21.21 -2.32 -18.51
N LYS A 53 -21.41 -2.04 -19.81
CA LYS A 53 -22.71 -1.79 -20.45
C LYS A 53 -22.92 -2.76 -21.60
N PRO A 54 -24.16 -3.09 -21.96
CA PRO A 54 -24.47 -3.86 -23.17
C PRO A 54 -23.91 -3.18 -24.43
N MET A 55 -23.36 -3.97 -25.35
CA MET A 55 -22.81 -3.52 -26.64
C MET A 55 -23.12 -4.53 -27.74
N ALA A 56 -24.36 -5.04 -27.76
CA ALA A 56 -24.78 -6.11 -28.67
C ALA A 56 -25.65 -5.61 -29.82
N THR A 57 -26.26 -4.44 -29.71
CA THR A 57 -27.22 -3.92 -30.68
C THR A 57 -26.82 -2.55 -31.23
N GLN A 58 -27.43 -2.19 -32.38
CA GLN A 58 -27.29 -0.84 -32.94
C GLN A 58 -27.78 0.25 -31.97
N ALA A 59 -28.82 -0.06 -31.19
CA ALA A 59 -29.34 0.85 -30.18
C ALA A 59 -28.30 1.04 -29.03
N ASP A 60 -27.65 -0.02 -28.56
CA ASP A 60 -26.57 0.07 -27.56
C ASP A 60 -25.41 0.95 -28.08
N LEU A 61 -25.03 0.75 -29.35
CA LEU A 61 -23.98 1.54 -29.97
C LEU A 61 -24.39 3.03 -30.09
N ALA A 62 -25.61 3.33 -30.42
CA ALA A 62 -26.12 4.69 -30.51
C ALA A 62 -26.09 5.41 -29.13
N LEU A 63 -26.37 4.70 -28.05
CA LEU A 63 -26.29 5.24 -26.70
C LEU A 63 -24.83 5.37 -26.20
N ALA A 64 -24.02 4.35 -26.46
CA ALA A 64 -22.66 4.29 -25.94
C ALA A 64 -21.66 5.18 -26.67
N TYR A 65 -21.94 5.50 -27.94
CA TYR A 65 -21.04 6.29 -28.80
C TYR A 65 -21.81 7.38 -29.55
N SER A 66 -22.10 7.21 -30.80
CA SER A 66 -22.72 8.28 -31.60
C SER A 66 -24.18 7.93 -31.97
N PRO A 67 -25.16 8.84 -31.76
CA PRO A 67 -25.04 10.23 -31.27
C PRO A 67 -25.16 10.43 -29.75
N GLY A 68 -25.59 9.40 -28.98
CA GLY A 68 -26.01 9.53 -27.58
C GLY A 68 -24.93 10.04 -26.63
N VAL A 69 -23.65 9.78 -26.91
CA VAL A 69 -22.52 10.24 -26.09
C VAL A 69 -22.43 11.78 -25.99
N ALA A 70 -23.06 12.51 -26.87
CA ALA A 70 -23.07 13.98 -26.82
C ALA A 70 -23.78 14.52 -25.55
N GLU A 71 -24.82 13.84 -25.07
CA GLU A 71 -25.58 14.27 -23.89
C GLU A 71 -24.70 14.29 -22.60
N PRO A 72 -24.05 13.20 -22.19
CA PRO A 72 -23.16 13.25 -21.04
C PRO A 72 -21.96 14.19 -21.23
N CYS A 73 -21.44 14.39 -22.45
CA CYS A 73 -20.39 15.38 -22.70
C CYS A 73 -20.87 16.81 -22.42
N LEU A 74 -22.10 17.16 -22.84
CA LEU A 74 -22.69 18.47 -22.57
C LEU A 74 -22.99 18.66 -21.08
N ALA A 75 -23.52 17.64 -20.41
CA ALA A 75 -23.75 17.68 -18.97
C ALA A 75 -22.44 17.93 -18.18
N ILE A 76 -21.37 17.22 -18.51
CA ILE A 76 -20.07 17.41 -17.87
C ILE A 76 -19.46 18.79 -18.19
N LYS A 77 -19.67 19.29 -19.39
CA LYS A 77 -19.24 20.65 -19.79
C LYS A 77 -19.94 21.72 -18.94
N GLU A 78 -21.22 21.53 -18.66
CA GLU A 78 -22.01 22.44 -17.83
C GLU A 78 -21.68 22.30 -16.36
N ASN A 79 -21.59 21.05 -15.86
CA ASN A 79 -21.20 20.73 -14.49
C ASN A 79 -20.07 19.69 -14.45
N PRO A 80 -18.80 20.08 -14.26
CA PRO A 80 -17.66 19.16 -14.23
C PRO A 80 -17.77 18.00 -13.20
N ASP A 81 -18.55 18.17 -12.14
CA ASP A 81 -18.78 17.13 -11.14
C ASP A 81 -19.57 15.93 -11.69
N ASP A 82 -20.33 16.12 -12.76
CA ASP A 82 -21.07 15.06 -13.46
C ASP A 82 -20.15 14.03 -14.13
N ALA A 83 -18.85 14.34 -14.29
CA ALA A 83 -17.85 13.35 -14.71
C ALA A 83 -17.80 12.14 -13.77
N TYR A 84 -18.11 12.30 -12.50
CA TYR A 84 -18.16 11.21 -11.52
C TYR A 84 -19.44 10.36 -11.64
N ALA A 85 -20.49 10.88 -12.25
CA ALA A 85 -21.74 10.16 -12.50
C ALA A 85 -21.74 9.44 -13.85
N TYR A 86 -21.19 10.07 -14.89
CA TYR A 86 -21.30 9.59 -16.27
C TYR A 86 -20.04 8.90 -16.82
N THR A 87 -18.94 8.89 -16.06
CA THR A 87 -17.69 8.20 -16.44
C THR A 87 -17.19 7.30 -15.34
N ASN A 88 -16.14 6.51 -15.63
CA ASN A 88 -15.48 5.70 -14.62
C ASN A 88 -14.48 6.47 -13.72
N LYS A 89 -14.38 7.80 -13.89
CA LYS A 89 -13.44 8.65 -13.14
C LYS A 89 -13.52 8.42 -11.64
N GLY A 90 -14.71 8.28 -11.08
CA GLY A 90 -14.94 8.07 -9.64
C GLY A 90 -14.41 6.74 -9.08
N ASN A 91 -14.11 5.77 -9.94
CA ASN A 91 -13.58 4.47 -9.56
C ASN A 91 -12.28 4.11 -10.33
N MET A 92 -11.49 5.10 -10.74
CA MET A 92 -10.30 4.90 -11.54
C MET A 92 -9.09 5.56 -10.87
N VAL A 93 -8.05 4.77 -10.62
CA VAL A 93 -6.73 5.21 -10.12
C VAL A 93 -5.70 5.11 -11.24
N ALA A 94 -4.81 6.09 -11.34
CA ALA A 94 -3.57 5.96 -12.10
C ALA A 94 -2.46 5.47 -11.17
N CYS A 95 -1.86 4.31 -11.46
CA CYS A 95 -0.62 3.86 -10.82
C CYS A 95 0.55 4.29 -11.68
N ILE A 96 1.33 5.27 -11.23
CA ILE A 96 2.32 5.96 -12.08
C ILE A 96 3.72 5.76 -11.53
N SER A 97 4.63 5.33 -12.42
CA SER A 97 6.05 5.10 -12.11
C SER A 97 6.95 5.59 -13.24
N ASN A 98 8.17 6.01 -12.90
CA ASN A 98 9.26 6.16 -13.86
C ASN A 98 10.30 5.04 -13.75
N GLY A 99 10.08 4.04 -12.90
CA GLY A 99 10.91 2.86 -12.74
C GLY A 99 12.30 3.11 -12.14
N THR A 100 12.45 4.19 -11.36
CA THR A 100 13.77 4.60 -10.83
C THR A 100 14.14 3.94 -9.50
N ALA A 101 13.18 3.26 -8.81
CA ALA A 101 13.43 2.55 -7.55
C ALA A 101 12.56 1.30 -7.39
N VAL A 102 12.63 0.40 -8.37
CA VAL A 102 11.75 -0.78 -8.43
C VAL A 102 12.20 -1.87 -7.47
N LEU A 103 11.37 -2.19 -6.47
CA LEU A 103 11.66 -3.21 -5.46
C LEU A 103 13.11 -3.09 -4.92
N GLY A 104 13.77 -4.20 -4.63
CA GLY A 104 15.19 -4.25 -4.26
C GLY A 104 16.18 -4.27 -5.45
N ILE A 105 15.68 -4.10 -6.70
CA ILE A 105 16.53 -4.17 -7.91
C ILE A 105 16.93 -2.79 -8.44
N GLY A 106 16.38 -1.70 -7.89
CA GLY A 106 16.80 -0.34 -8.13
C GLY A 106 16.25 0.29 -9.42
N ASN A 107 17.06 1.13 -10.08
CA ASN A 107 16.67 1.82 -11.30
C ASN A 107 16.78 0.88 -12.49
N ILE A 108 15.62 0.40 -12.97
CA ILE A 108 15.53 -0.47 -14.16
C ILE A 108 14.79 0.21 -15.33
N GLY A 109 14.35 1.46 -15.15
CA GLY A 109 13.61 2.23 -16.13
C GLY A 109 12.13 1.90 -16.24
N ALA A 110 11.40 2.80 -16.90
CA ALA A 110 9.94 2.75 -16.98
C ALA A 110 9.41 1.45 -17.63
N LEU A 111 9.97 1.02 -18.75
CA LEU A 111 9.49 -0.17 -19.45
C LEU A 111 9.65 -1.45 -18.60
N ALA A 112 10.79 -1.62 -17.96
CA ALA A 112 11.05 -2.82 -17.16
C ALA A 112 10.27 -2.85 -15.84
N SER A 113 9.75 -1.71 -15.35
CA SER A 113 8.85 -1.64 -14.19
C SER A 113 7.42 -2.10 -14.49
N LYS A 114 7.01 -2.18 -15.76
CA LYS A 114 5.65 -2.52 -16.19
C LYS A 114 5.07 -3.76 -15.50
N PRO A 115 5.76 -4.90 -15.34
CA PRO A 115 5.19 -6.07 -14.66
C PRO A 115 4.81 -5.81 -13.20
N VAL A 116 5.55 -4.96 -12.49
CA VAL A 116 5.24 -4.57 -11.10
C VAL A 116 4.00 -3.67 -11.08
N MET A 117 3.93 -2.68 -11.98
CA MET A 117 2.82 -1.73 -12.07
C MET A 117 1.50 -2.44 -12.45
N GLU A 118 1.54 -3.41 -13.38
CA GLU A 118 0.39 -4.28 -13.63
C GLU A 118 -0.02 -5.09 -12.39
N GLY A 119 0.97 -5.56 -11.63
CA GLY A 119 0.72 -6.20 -10.33
C GLY A 119 -0.06 -5.31 -9.37
N LYS A 120 0.37 -4.04 -9.22
CA LYS A 120 -0.36 -3.05 -8.42
C LYS A 120 -1.79 -2.86 -8.91
N SER A 121 -1.99 -2.71 -10.22
CA SER A 121 -3.32 -2.50 -10.81
C SER A 121 -4.29 -3.64 -10.52
N VAL A 122 -3.85 -4.90 -10.62
CA VAL A 122 -4.73 -6.03 -10.31
C VAL A 122 -5.02 -6.18 -8.82
N LEU A 123 -4.08 -5.76 -7.93
CA LEU A 123 -4.32 -5.76 -6.49
C LEU A 123 -5.37 -4.72 -6.08
N PHE A 124 -5.36 -3.52 -6.66
CA PHE A 124 -6.44 -2.54 -6.51
C PHE A 124 -7.80 -3.13 -6.85
N LYS A 125 -7.88 -3.82 -8.00
CA LYS A 125 -9.13 -4.44 -8.47
C LYS A 125 -9.55 -5.59 -7.57
N LYS A 126 -8.62 -6.49 -7.25
CA LYS A 126 -8.89 -7.71 -6.49
C LYS A 126 -9.38 -7.42 -5.07
N PHE A 127 -8.71 -6.50 -4.37
CA PHE A 127 -8.95 -6.30 -2.94
C PHE A 127 -9.99 -5.20 -2.65
N ALA A 128 -10.13 -4.23 -3.54
CA ALA A 128 -11.00 -3.08 -3.28
C ALA A 128 -11.99 -2.74 -4.41
N GLY A 129 -12.07 -3.53 -5.47
CA GLY A 129 -12.95 -3.25 -6.60
C GLY A 129 -12.60 -1.96 -7.38
N VAL A 130 -11.46 -1.34 -7.05
CA VAL A 130 -10.97 -0.13 -7.71
C VAL A 130 -10.36 -0.49 -9.06
N ASN A 131 -10.79 0.18 -10.12
CA ASN A 131 -10.11 0.08 -11.40
C ASN A 131 -8.81 0.87 -11.36
N CYS A 132 -7.73 0.27 -11.86
CA CYS A 132 -6.43 0.92 -11.88
C CYS A 132 -5.75 0.70 -13.22
N ILE A 133 -5.21 1.77 -13.78
CA ILE A 133 -4.38 1.72 -14.99
C ILE A 133 -2.96 2.08 -14.59
N ASP A 134 -2.03 1.21 -14.94
CA ASP A 134 -0.62 1.47 -14.77
C ASP A 134 -0.05 2.32 -15.91
N LEU A 135 0.69 3.34 -15.55
CA LEU A 135 1.32 4.29 -16.46
C LEU A 135 2.83 4.34 -16.14
N CYS A 136 3.60 3.64 -16.97
CA CYS A 136 5.06 3.68 -16.91
C CYS A 136 5.55 4.84 -17.78
N VAL A 137 6.04 5.91 -17.15
CA VAL A 137 6.41 7.17 -17.84
C VAL A 137 7.92 7.24 -18.00
N ASP A 138 8.39 7.18 -19.21
CA ASP A 138 9.82 7.35 -19.52
C ASP A 138 10.19 8.83 -19.47
N CYS A 139 10.35 9.33 -18.27
CA CYS A 139 10.66 10.72 -17.98
C CYS A 139 11.59 10.78 -16.76
N PRO A 140 12.89 10.95 -16.97
CA PRO A 140 13.87 11.03 -15.88
C PRO A 140 13.88 12.38 -15.17
N ASP A 141 13.45 13.47 -15.85
CA ASP A 141 13.34 14.79 -15.22
C ASP A 141 12.08 14.87 -14.36
N LYS A 142 12.23 15.29 -13.11
CA LYS A 142 11.14 15.33 -12.12
C LYS A 142 10.08 16.38 -12.43
N ASP A 143 10.46 17.52 -13.00
CA ASP A 143 9.52 18.61 -13.29
C ASP A 143 8.69 18.28 -14.55
N ASP A 144 9.30 17.66 -15.55
CA ASP A 144 8.60 17.11 -16.72
C ASP A 144 7.67 15.97 -16.31
N PHE A 145 8.10 15.11 -15.37
CA PHE A 145 7.25 14.05 -14.80
C PHE A 145 6.03 14.66 -14.09
N ILE A 146 6.22 15.67 -13.24
CA ILE A 146 5.13 16.39 -12.56
C ILE A 146 4.15 16.98 -13.56
N ASN A 147 4.66 17.65 -14.62
CA ASN A 147 3.81 18.24 -15.66
C ASN A 147 3.00 17.17 -16.43
N THR A 148 3.61 16.02 -16.70
CA THR A 148 2.93 14.89 -17.35
C THR A 148 1.82 14.35 -16.47
N VAL A 149 2.09 14.04 -15.21
CA VAL A 149 1.11 13.48 -14.27
C VAL A 149 -0.04 14.45 -13.99
N LYS A 150 0.26 15.73 -13.76
CA LYS A 150 -0.75 16.77 -13.53
C LYS A 150 -1.80 16.83 -14.63
N ASN A 151 -1.39 16.68 -15.88
CA ASN A 151 -2.27 16.76 -17.03
C ASN A 151 -3.21 15.54 -17.19
N LEU A 152 -2.99 14.46 -16.43
CA LEU A 152 -3.84 13.26 -16.41
C LEU A 152 -5.04 13.38 -15.45
N ALA A 153 -5.10 14.41 -14.62
CA ALA A 153 -6.15 14.61 -13.61
C ALA A 153 -7.60 14.49 -14.14
N PRO A 154 -7.94 14.90 -15.38
CA PRO A 154 -9.29 14.72 -15.91
C PRO A 154 -9.75 13.26 -15.98
N SER A 155 -8.85 12.31 -16.24
CA SER A 155 -9.18 10.90 -16.49
C SER A 155 -9.27 10.05 -15.21
N PHE A 156 -8.72 10.53 -14.07
CA PHE A 156 -8.58 9.71 -12.86
C PHE A 156 -9.24 10.37 -11.66
N GLY A 157 -9.70 9.54 -10.72
CA GLY A 157 -10.21 9.96 -9.41
C GLY A 157 -9.12 10.13 -8.37
N ALA A 158 -7.99 9.46 -8.54
CA ALA A 158 -6.80 9.55 -7.68
C ALA A 158 -5.54 9.08 -8.40
N VAL A 159 -4.36 9.39 -7.84
CA VAL A 159 -3.05 8.98 -8.33
C VAL A 159 -2.29 8.23 -7.22
N ASN A 160 -1.84 7.03 -7.56
CA ASN A 160 -0.82 6.29 -6.81
C ASN A 160 0.54 6.47 -7.48
N LEU A 161 1.49 7.08 -6.81
CA LEU A 161 2.89 7.13 -7.21
C LEU A 161 3.60 5.88 -6.70
N GLU A 162 4.43 5.25 -7.55
CA GLU A 162 5.07 3.98 -7.25
C GLU A 162 6.50 3.94 -7.77
N ASP A 163 7.42 3.34 -7.01
CA ASP A 163 8.79 3.04 -7.43
C ASP A 163 9.57 4.26 -7.95
N ILE A 164 9.37 5.44 -7.36
CA ILE A 164 10.11 6.67 -7.66
C ILE A 164 11.20 6.87 -6.62
N LYS A 165 12.45 7.07 -7.10
CA LYS A 165 13.63 7.16 -6.25
C LYS A 165 13.62 8.39 -5.34
N GLY A 166 13.99 8.20 -4.08
CA GLY A 166 14.33 9.31 -3.18
C GLY A 166 15.65 10.01 -3.57
N PRO A 167 15.77 11.36 -3.41
CA PRO A 167 14.82 12.25 -2.79
C PRO A 167 13.70 12.79 -3.73
N ASP A 168 13.76 12.51 -5.03
CA ASP A 168 12.82 13.08 -6.02
C ASP A 168 11.37 12.69 -5.72
N CYS A 169 11.12 11.48 -5.20
CA CYS A 169 9.77 11.03 -4.84
C CYS A 169 9.05 11.98 -3.87
N PHE A 170 9.75 12.57 -2.92
CA PHE A 170 9.16 13.51 -1.96
C PHE A 170 8.74 14.80 -2.66
N TYR A 171 9.64 15.38 -3.45
CA TYR A 171 9.37 16.60 -4.21
C TYR A 171 8.22 16.41 -5.19
N VAL A 172 8.23 15.30 -5.94
CA VAL A 172 7.18 14.95 -6.91
C VAL A 172 5.83 14.84 -6.22
N GLU A 173 5.74 14.12 -5.12
CA GLU A 173 4.49 13.96 -4.37
C GLU A 173 3.97 15.29 -3.81
N GLU A 174 4.83 16.07 -3.14
CA GLU A 174 4.45 17.37 -2.56
C GLU A 174 3.92 18.32 -3.64
N ARG A 175 4.62 18.43 -4.77
CA ARG A 175 4.19 19.29 -5.87
C ARG A 175 2.91 18.83 -6.52
N LEU A 176 2.72 17.53 -6.73
CA LEU A 176 1.47 17.01 -7.30
C LEU A 176 0.28 17.18 -6.35
N LYS A 177 0.46 17.04 -5.05
CA LYS A 177 -0.59 17.33 -4.04
C LYS A 177 -1.06 18.77 -4.10
N GLU A 178 -0.16 19.73 -4.37
CA GLU A 178 -0.51 21.15 -4.53
C GLU A 178 -1.23 21.44 -5.86
N LEU A 179 -0.86 20.74 -6.92
CA LEU A 179 -1.29 21.03 -8.29
C LEU A 179 -2.53 20.28 -8.74
N MET A 180 -2.87 19.15 -8.10
CA MET A 180 -3.95 18.28 -8.54
C MET A 180 -5.19 18.40 -7.63
N PRO A 181 -6.40 18.46 -8.21
CA PRO A 181 -7.66 18.53 -7.44
C PRO A 181 -8.15 17.18 -6.93
N ILE A 182 -7.35 16.12 -7.10
CA ILE A 182 -7.62 14.73 -6.73
C ILE A 182 -6.51 14.20 -5.82
N PRO A 183 -6.78 13.19 -4.97
CA PRO A 183 -5.76 12.62 -4.08
C PRO A 183 -4.53 12.11 -4.83
N VAL A 184 -3.35 12.47 -4.31
CA VAL A 184 -2.05 11.91 -4.70
C VAL A 184 -1.44 11.23 -3.49
N PHE A 185 -0.94 10.02 -3.68
CA PHE A 185 -0.40 9.20 -2.60
C PHE A 185 0.77 8.37 -3.13
N HIS A 186 1.89 8.37 -2.43
CA HIS A 186 3.06 7.57 -2.78
C HIS A 186 3.10 6.33 -1.90
N ASP A 187 2.81 5.17 -2.48
CA ASP A 187 2.63 3.94 -1.70
C ASP A 187 3.90 3.48 -0.98
N ASP A 188 5.08 3.57 -1.62
CA ASP A 188 6.34 3.19 -0.98
C ASP A 188 6.68 4.03 0.25
N GLN A 189 6.17 5.27 0.31
CA GLN A 189 6.27 6.10 1.50
C GLN A 189 5.18 5.72 2.50
N HIS A 190 3.94 5.96 2.13
CA HIS A 190 2.83 6.02 3.07
C HIS A 190 2.17 4.66 3.31
N GLY A 191 2.03 3.80 2.29
CA GLY A 191 1.51 2.45 2.47
C GLY A 191 2.42 1.65 3.40
N THR A 192 3.73 1.74 3.17
CA THR A 192 4.74 1.11 4.03
C THR A 192 4.73 1.69 5.45
N ALA A 193 4.63 3.01 5.61
CA ALA A 193 4.57 3.64 6.93
C ALA A 193 3.32 3.22 7.73
N ILE A 194 2.16 3.17 7.08
CA ILE A 194 0.88 2.81 7.73
C ILE A 194 0.91 1.36 8.21
N VAL A 195 1.34 0.43 7.35
CA VAL A 195 1.40 -0.99 7.73
C VAL A 195 2.48 -1.26 8.78
N CYS A 196 3.62 -0.57 8.71
CA CYS A 196 4.67 -0.63 9.71
C CYS A 196 4.17 -0.15 11.08
N LEU A 197 3.51 1.01 11.13
CA LEU A 197 2.93 1.54 12.37
C LEU A 197 1.88 0.59 12.96
N ALA A 198 1.00 0.03 12.13
CA ALA A 198 -0.02 -0.92 12.60
C ALA A 198 0.59 -2.16 13.25
N GLY A 199 1.60 -2.77 12.61
CA GLY A 199 2.34 -3.90 13.17
C GLY A 199 3.09 -3.51 14.45
N LEU A 200 3.69 -2.32 14.48
CA LEU A 200 4.44 -1.83 15.64
C LEU A 200 3.54 -1.59 16.85
N MET A 201 2.34 -1.02 16.68
CA MET A 201 1.35 -0.87 17.76
C MET A 201 1.10 -2.20 18.48
N ASN A 202 0.85 -3.25 17.73
CA ASN A 202 0.55 -4.56 18.28
C ASN A 202 1.78 -5.27 18.84
N ALA A 203 2.93 -5.15 18.21
CA ALA A 203 4.18 -5.72 18.70
C ALA A 203 4.59 -5.09 20.04
N LEU A 204 4.46 -3.79 20.19
CA LEU A 204 4.77 -3.09 21.44
C LEU A 204 3.81 -3.47 22.57
N GLU A 205 2.52 -3.61 22.29
CA GLU A 205 1.54 -4.09 23.27
C GLU A 205 1.92 -5.48 23.81
N ILE A 206 2.29 -6.42 22.92
CA ILE A 206 2.74 -7.76 23.29
C ILE A 206 4.07 -7.70 24.08
N ALA A 207 5.00 -6.85 23.66
CA ALA A 207 6.28 -6.64 24.34
C ALA A 207 6.15 -5.83 25.64
N LYS A 208 4.96 -5.28 25.95
CA LYS A 208 4.66 -4.40 27.09
C LYS A 208 5.56 -3.16 27.14
N LYS A 209 5.69 -2.50 25.98
CA LYS A 209 6.49 -1.28 25.80
C LYS A 209 5.63 -0.14 25.30
N GLU A 210 5.92 1.08 25.71
CA GLU A 210 5.17 2.28 25.35
C GLU A 210 5.91 3.12 24.30
N PHE A 211 5.19 3.68 23.32
CA PHE A 211 5.79 4.51 22.26
C PHE A 211 6.65 5.65 22.78
N ALA A 212 6.26 6.27 23.89
CA ALA A 212 6.97 7.40 24.47
C ALA A 212 8.35 7.04 25.06
N ASP A 213 8.58 5.76 25.37
CA ASP A 213 9.75 5.32 26.14
C ASP A 213 10.74 4.48 25.34
N ILE A 214 10.30 3.95 24.17
CA ILE A 214 11.14 3.08 23.34
C ILE A 214 12.23 3.83 22.60
N LYS A 215 13.38 3.15 22.47
CA LYS A 215 14.43 3.53 21.52
C LYS A 215 14.24 2.79 20.20
N ILE A 216 14.14 3.53 19.11
CA ILE A 216 13.93 3.00 17.75
C ILE A 216 15.18 3.25 16.91
N VAL A 217 15.64 2.22 16.21
CA VAL A 217 16.66 2.33 15.15
C VAL A 217 16.01 1.95 13.82
N CYS A 218 16.07 2.85 12.85
CA CYS A 218 15.59 2.61 11.49
C CYS A 218 16.79 2.59 10.53
N ASN A 219 17.03 1.47 9.88
CA ASN A 219 18.07 1.32 8.87
C ASN A 219 17.48 1.47 7.47
N GLY A 220 17.77 2.57 6.84
CA GLY A 220 17.25 3.01 5.54
C GLY A 220 16.62 4.40 5.62
N ALA A 221 17.26 5.40 5.01
CA ALA A 221 16.81 6.79 4.97
C ALA A 221 16.29 7.17 3.57
N GLY A 222 15.64 6.22 2.91
CA GLY A 222 14.91 6.40 1.65
C GLY A 222 13.44 6.75 1.87
N ALA A 223 12.62 6.60 0.83
CA ALA A 223 11.20 6.91 0.84
C ALA A 223 10.46 6.27 2.03
N ALA A 224 10.57 4.95 2.18
CA ALA A 224 9.91 4.19 3.23
C ALA A 224 10.41 4.58 4.64
N GLY A 225 11.73 4.63 4.87
CA GLY A 225 12.27 4.89 6.20
C GLY A 225 11.89 6.27 6.73
N ILE A 226 11.98 7.30 5.90
CA ILE A 226 11.58 8.66 6.28
C ILE A 226 10.09 8.72 6.62
N ALA A 227 9.24 8.10 5.80
CA ALA A 227 7.79 8.10 6.02
C ALA A 227 7.41 7.27 7.28
N CYS A 228 8.01 6.09 7.48
CA CYS A 228 7.81 5.28 8.69
C CYS A 228 8.14 6.08 9.95
N MET A 229 9.31 6.69 9.99
CA MET A 229 9.74 7.42 11.19
C MET A 229 8.90 8.66 11.47
N LYS A 230 8.49 9.41 10.44
CA LYS A 230 7.56 10.53 10.60
C LYS A 230 6.21 10.08 11.19
N LEU A 231 5.61 9.01 10.66
CA LEU A 231 4.32 8.52 11.13
C LEU A 231 4.39 7.93 12.55
N ILE A 232 5.49 7.22 12.87
CA ILE A 232 5.74 6.66 14.21
C ILE A 232 5.93 7.80 15.23
N GLN A 233 6.66 8.86 14.89
CA GLN A 233 6.80 10.04 15.75
C GLN A 233 5.47 10.78 15.92
N ALA A 234 4.68 10.93 14.87
CA ALA A 234 3.33 11.51 14.96
C ALA A 234 2.39 10.68 15.84
N HIS A 235 2.63 9.37 15.98
CA HIS A 235 1.89 8.50 16.87
C HIS A 235 2.32 8.59 18.34
N GLY A 236 3.49 9.14 18.65
CA GLY A 236 3.92 9.37 20.03
C GLY A 236 5.35 8.94 20.37
N ALA A 237 6.13 8.41 19.43
CA ALA A 237 7.54 8.15 19.67
C ALA A 237 8.32 9.46 19.76
N LYS A 238 9.16 9.60 20.79
CA LYS A 238 9.97 10.80 20.98
C LYS A 238 11.08 10.88 19.94
N LYS A 239 11.25 12.05 19.33
CA LYS A 239 12.25 12.27 18.27
C LYS A 239 13.67 11.94 18.74
N GLU A 240 14.03 12.30 19.96
CA GLU A 240 15.33 12.05 20.57
C GLU A 240 15.66 10.56 20.75
N ASN A 241 14.64 9.71 20.81
CA ASN A 241 14.78 8.25 20.92
C ASN A 241 14.78 7.55 19.55
N CYS A 242 14.64 8.30 18.46
CA CYS A 242 14.55 7.78 17.11
C CYS A 242 15.88 8.01 16.37
N LEU A 243 16.59 6.93 16.05
CA LEU A 243 17.83 6.97 15.29
C LEU A 243 17.56 6.44 13.87
N VAL A 244 17.84 7.26 12.85
CA VAL A 244 17.74 6.83 11.45
C VAL A 244 19.16 6.67 10.91
N CYS A 245 19.43 5.53 10.27
CA CYS A 245 20.72 5.20 9.66
C CYS A 245 20.61 5.17 8.14
N ASP A 246 21.64 5.62 7.48
CA ASP A 246 21.88 5.35 6.06
C ASP A 246 23.26 4.67 5.89
N THR A 247 23.76 4.58 4.65
CA THR A 247 25.08 3.97 4.36
C THR A 247 26.26 4.64 5.07
N GLY A 248 26.09 5.85 5.57
CA GLY A 248 27.10 6.58 6.34
C GLY A 248 26.89 6.51 7.87
N GLY A 249 25.95 5.66 8.35
CA GLY A 249 25.62 5.55 9.78
C GLY A 249 24.44 6.43 10.20
N VAL A 250 24.37 6.76 11.49
CA VAL A 250 23.27 7.57 12.07
C VAL A 250 23.23 8.97 11.45
N ILE A 251 22.01 9.43 11.15
CA ILE A 251 21.75 10.80 10.69
C ILE A 251 21.61 11.70 11.90
N TYR A 252 22.57 12.62 12.07
CA TYR A 252 22.60 13.56 13.20
C TYR A 252 22.68 15.01 12.74
N VAL A 253 22.31 15.94 13.62
CA VAL A 253 22.34 17.38 13.34
C VAL A 253 23.79 17.84 13.14
N GLY A 254 24.06 18.50 12.01
CA GLY A 254 25.40 18.95 11.65
C GLY A 254 26.28 17.91 10.95
N ARG A 255 25.75 16.75 10.59
CA ARG A 255 26.47 15.72 9.81
C ARG A 255 26.94 16.32 8.47
N PRO A 256 28.24 16.25 8.15
CA PRO A 256 28.81 17.01 7.03
C PRO A 256 28.52 16.41 5.64
N LYS A 257 28.10 15.15 5.53
CA LYS A 257 27.94 14.45 4.25
C LYS A 257 26.66 13.62 4.20
N GLY A 258 26.12 13.46 2.99
CA GLY A 258 24.98 12.57 2.72
C GLY A 258 23.64 13.09 3.25
N MET A 259 23.52 14.38 3.53
CA MET A 259 22.31 15.03 4.02
C MET A 259 21.46 15.62 2.89
N ASN A 260 20.18 15.76 3.14
CA ASN A 260 19.20 16.53 2.38
C ASN A 260 18.10 17.00 3.32
N ALA A 261 17.23 17.91 2.87
CA ALA A 261 16.17 18.49 3.70
C ALA A 261 15.27 17.45 4.39
N PHE A 262 14.97 16.33 3.73
CA PHE A 262 14.14 15.26 4.30
C PHE A 262 14.86 14.51 5.42
N LYS A 263 16.15 14.22 5.26
CA LYS A 263 16.99 13.63 6.31
C LYS A 263 17.19 14.57 7.49
N GLU A 264 17.37 15.87 7.22
CA GLU A 264 17.52 16.89 8.27
C GLU A 264 16.31 16.94 9.20
N SER A 265 15.10 16.72 8.67
CA SER A 265 13.87 16.67 9.49
C SER A 265 13.88 15.57 10.55
N LEU A 266 14.64 14.48 10.31
CA LEU A 266 14.78 13.32 11.19
C LEU A 266 16.13 13.26 11.91
N ALA A 267 17.04 14.20 11.66
CA ALA A 267 18.34 14.23 12.30
C ALA A 267 18.20 14.30 13.82
N THR A 268 18.91 13.38 14.50
CA THR A 268 18.92 13.33 15.96
C THR A 268 19.93 14.31 16.55
N THR A 269 19.69 14.76 17.79
CA THR A 269 20.65 15.47 18.63
C THR A 269 21.30 14.57 19.69
N SER A 270 20.84 13.30 19.80
CA SER A 270 21.36 12.33 20.77
C SER A 270 22.76 11.81 20.42
N VAL A 271 23.18 12.03 19.17
CA VAL A 271 24.47 11.64 18.61
C VAL A 271 25.08 12.86 17.94
N THR A 272 26.37 13.07 18.09
CA THR A 272 27.10 14.24 17.55
C THR A 272 28.30 13.87 16.68
N GLU A 273 28.51 12.57 16.47
CA GLU A 273 29.62 12.01 15.69
C GLU A 273 29.17 10.78 14.88
N ASP A 274 30.01 10.34 13.97
CA ASP A 274 29.73 9.18 13.13
C ASP A 274 29.53 7.92 13.99
N THR A 275 28.29 7.42 13.97
CA THR A 275 27.84 6.24 14.73
C THR A 275 27.34 5.18 13.77
N THR A 276 27.87 3.97 13.86
CA THR A 276 27.47 2.85 13.00
C THR A 276 26.08 2.31 13.37
N LEU A 277 25.47 1.52 12.47
CA LEU A 277 24.23 0.81 12.76
C LEU A 277 24.33 -0.08 14.01
N GLU A 278 25.44 -0.82 14.15
CA GLU A 278 25.69 -1.71 15.29
C GLU A 278 25.74 -0.94 16.62
N GLN A 279 26.43 0.20 16.63
CA GLN A 279 26.48 1.07 17.80
C GLN A 279 25.10 1.65 18.14
N ALA A 280 24.33 2.04 17.10
CA ALA A 280 22.98 2.55 17.27
C ALA A 280 22.04 1.53 17.91
N CYS A 281 22.20 0.23 17.58
CA CYS A 281 21.40 -0.86 18.10
C CYS A 281 21.57 -1.09 19.62
N ALA A 282 22.58 -0.52 20.26
CA ALA A 282 22.80 -0.69 21.70
C ALA A 282 21.58 -0.27 22.52
N ASN A 283 20.96 -1.22 23.23
CA ASN A 283 19.73 -1.06 24.03
C ASN A 283 18.54 -0.50 23.23
N ALA A 284 18.46 -0.72 21.92
CA ALA A 284 17.28 -0.36 21.14
C ALA A 284 16.16 -1.39 21.34
N ASP A 285 14.94 -0.89 21.50
CA ASP A 285 13.73 -1.70 21.68
C ASP A 285 13.17 -2.17 20.33
N VAL A 286 13.36 -1.35 19.30
CA VAL A 286 12.80 -1.57 17.96
C VAL A 286 13.91 -1.37 16.93
N LEU A 287 14.03 -2.35 16.01
CA LEU A 287 14.91 -2.28 14.85
C LEU A 287 14.08 -2.44 13.58
N ILE A 288 14.03 -1.40 12.76
CA ILE A 288 13.29 -1.36 11.50
C ILE A 288 14.26 -1.34 10.34
N GLY A 289 14.12 -2.27 9.39
CA GLY A 289 14.88 -2.35 8.16
C GLY A 289 14.01 -2.06 6.95
N VAL A 290 14.46 -1.09 6.14
CA VAL A 290 13.92 -0.73 4.82
C VAL A 290 15.09 -0.42 3.89
N SER A 291 16.09 -1.28 3.89
CA SER A 291 17.38 -1.04 3.25
C SER A 291 17.77 -2.17 2.29
N SER A 292 18.61 -3.07 2.69
CA SER A 292 19.14 -4.14 1.84
C SER A 292 19.30 -5.45 2.59
N ALA A 293 19.29 -6.55 1.84
CA ALA A 293 19.49 -7.89 2.37
C ALA A 293 20.74 -8.01 3.24
N GLY A 294 20.61 -8.70 4.39
CA GLY A 294 21.75 -9.02 5.26
C GLY A 294 22.29 -7.84 6.08
N ALA A 295 21.63 -6.68 6.08
CA ALA A 295 22.09 -5.49 6.79
C ALA A 295 22.09 -5.65 8.33
N PHE A 296 21.29 -6.57 8.88
CA PHE A 296 21.22 -6.82 10.31
C PHE A 296 22.17 -7.95 10.70
N THR A 297 23.28 -7.58 11.31
CA THR A 297 24.31 -8.52 11.77
C THR A 297 23.93 -9.16 13.12
N GLU A 298 24.61 -10.24 13.49
CA GLU A 298 24.49 -10.83 14.83
C GLU A 298 24.80 -9.81 15.93
N ALA A 299 25.78 -8.93 15.71
CA ALA A 299 26.15 -7.88 16.65
C ALA A 299 25.00 -6.87 16.84
N CYS A 300 24.33 -6.44 15.77
CA CYS A 300 23.15 -5.60 15.86
C CYS A 300 22.07 -6.23 16.76
N LEU A 301 21.75 -7.52 16.52
CA LEU A 301 20.67 -8.17 17.25
C LEU A 301 21.01 -8.40 18.72
N LYS A 302 22.23 -8.83 19.02
CA LYS A 302 22.69 -9.07 20.41
C LYS A 302 22.73 -7.79 21.24
N ALA A 303 22.93 -6.63 20.59
CA ALA A 303 22.96 -5.33 21.26
C ALA A 303 21.57 -4.78 21.65
N LEU A 304 20.47 -5.33 21.08
CA LEU A 304 19.11 -4.86 21.35
C LEU A 304 18.66 -5.10 22.79
N ALA A 305 17.75 -4.29 23.27
CA ALA A 305 17.08 -4.42 24.57
C ALA A 305 16.32 -5.76 24.69
N PRO A 306 15.94 -6.22 25.89
CA PRO A 306 15.10 -7.41 26.06
C PRO A 306 13.74 -7.31 25.33
N ASN A 307 13.24 -8.43 24.81
CA ASN A 307 12.02 -8.53 24.03
C ASN A 307 11.95 -7.51 22.90
N PRO A 308 12.93 -7.49 21.97
CA PRO A 308 12.97 -6.50 20.91
C PRO A 308 11.96 -6.80 19.81
N VAL A 309 11.51 -5.73 19.16
CA VAL A 309 10.72 -5.81 17.92
C VAL A 309 11.65 -5.59 16.72
N ILE A 310 11.63 -6.52 15.77
CA ILE A 310 12.49 -6.48 14.57
C ILE A 310 11.61 -6.55 13.32
N PHE A 311 11.62 -5.49 12.52
CA PHE A 311 10.96 -5.45 11.22
C PHE A 311 12.01 -5.42 10.11
N ALA A 312 12.19 -6.55 9.42
CA ALA A 312 13.14 -6.71 8.32
C ALA A 312 12.39 -6.71 6.99
N MET A 313 12.12 -5.50 6.46
CA MET A 313 11.15 -5.29 5.38
C MET A 313 11.76 -5.20 3.98
N ALA A 314 13.07 -5.33 3.83
CA ALA A 314 13.72 -5.36 2.51
C ALA A 314 13.17 -6.51 1.65
N ASN A 315 13.01 -6.26 0.36
CA ASN A 315 12.54 -7.21 -0.63
C ASN A 315 13.54 -7.32 -1.80
N PRO A 316 13.75 -8.50 -2.38
CA PRO A 316 13.10 -9.80 -2.10
C PRO A 316 13.70 -10.56 -0.90
N GLU A 317 14.90 -10.24 -0.46
CA GLU A 317 15.53 -10.82 0.73
C GLU A 317 15.55 -9.80 1.86
N PRO A 318 15.12 -10.20 3.10
CA PRO A 318 15.07 -9.30 4.24
C PRO A 318 16.48 -8.96 4.77
N GLU A 319 16.58 -7.91 5.58
CA GLU A 319 17.82 -7.55 6.28
C GLU A 319 18.37 -8.67 7.17
N ILE A 320 17.47 -9.52 7.67
CA ILE A 320 17.78 -10.78 8.34
C ILE A 320 16.62 -11.75 8.16
N ARG A 321 16.92 -13.03 7.96
CA ARG A 321 15.89 -14.07 7.91
C ARG A 321 15.34 -14.37 9.31
N PRO A 322 14.03 -14.60 9.47
CA PRO A 322 13.40 -14.88 10.76
C PRO A 322 14.03 -16.00 11.56
N GLU A 323 14.45 -17.07 10.90
CA GLU A 323 15.11 -18.21 11.56
C GLU A 323 16.40 -17.79 12.24
N LEU A 324 17.20 -16.97 11.55
CA LEU A 324 18.47 -16.48 12.06
C LEU A 324 18.25 -15.44 13.17
N ALA A 325 17.26 -14.57 13.01
CA ALA A 325 16.88 -13.61 14.05
C ALA A 325 16.46 -14.32 15.34
N LYS A 326 15.61 -15.36 15.24
CA LYS A 326 15.19 -16.18 16.39
C LYS A 326 16.35 -16.98 17.02
N GLN A 327 17.33 -17.38 16.23
CA GLN A 327 18.54 -18.03 16.74
C GLN A 327 19.36 -17.08 17.64
N TYR A 328 19.53 -15.82 17.25
CA TYR A 328 20.29 -14.83 18.02
C TYR A 328 19.45 -14.21 19.15
N ARG A 329 18.16 -14.04 18.94
CA ARG A 329 17.20 -13.41 19.88
C ARG A 329 15.88 -14.19 19.90
N PRO A 330 15.82 -15.30 20.68
CA PRO A 330 14.60 -16.11 20.81
C PRO A 330 13.40 -15.32 21.36
N ASP A 331 13.67 -14.25 22.09
CA ASP A 331 12.70 -13.34 22.71
C ASP A 331 12.14 -12.27 21.75
N CYS A 332 12.65 -12.17 20.51
CA CYS A 332 12.19 -11.12 19.59
C CYS A 332 10.81 -11.39 18.99
N ILE A 333 10.07 -10.31 18.71
CA ILE A 333 8.96 -10.32 17.77
C ILE A 333 9.54 -9.90 16.41
N ILE A 334 9.40 -10.77 15.40
CA ILE A 334 9.95 -10.49 14.06
C ILE A 334 8.85 -10.45 13.01
N ALA A 335 8.96 -9.49 12.08
CA ALA A 335 8.13 -9.35 10.89
C ALA A 335 9.00 -9.10 9.65
N THR A 336 8.48 -9.47 8.47
CA THR A 336 9.16 -9.24 7.18
C THR A 336 8.18 -8.74 6.12
N GLY A 337 8.68 -8.26 4.98
CA GLY A 337 7.85 -7.94 3.81
C GLY A 337 7.32 -9.17 3.04
N ARG A 338 7.82 -10.37 3.34
CA ARG A 338 7.56 -11.60 2.58
C ARG A 338 6.29 -12.30 3.04
N SER A 339 5.54 -12.85 2.06
CA SER A 339 4.30 -13.59 2.31
C SER A 339 4.50 -15.03 2.81
N ASP A 340 5.72 -15.56 2.75
CA ASP A 340 6.05 -16.92 3.19
C ASP A 340 6.46 -17.01 4.67
N TYR A 341 6.47 -15.86 5.38
CA TYR A 341 6.74 -15.76 6.82
C TYR A 341 5.52 -15.24 7.59
N PRO A 342 5.43 -15.53 8.90
CA PRO A 342 4.49 -14.86 9.80
C PRO A 342 4.72 -13.34 9.82
N ASN A 343 3.67 -12.58 10.19
CA ASN A 343 3.75 -11.13 10.34
C ASN A 343 4.24 -10.42 9.07
N GLN A 344 3.57 -10.65 7.95
CA GLN A 344 3.88 -9.96 6.70
C GLN A 344 3.54 -8.47 6.81
N ILE A 345 4.55 -7.60 6.86
CA ILE A 345 4.41 -6.14 6.77
C ILE A 345 4.52 -5.75 5.30
N ASN A 346 3.38 -5.59 4.63
CA ASN A 346 3.34 -5.27 3.21
C ASN A 346 2.23 -4.24 2.91
N ASN A 347 2.54 -3.24 2.09
CA ASN A 347 1.65 -2.13 1.74
C ASN A 347 0.37 -2.57 1.02
N VAL A 348 0.30 -3.79 0.49
CA VAL A 348 -0.92 -4.37 -0.09
C VAL A 348 -2.10 -4.40 0.88
N MET A 349 -1.84 -4.41 2.17
CA MET A 349 -2.88 -4.30 3.20
C MET A 349 -3.42 -2.88 3.39
N ILE A 350 -2.88 -1.88 2.70
CA ILE A 350 -3.23 -0.48 2.87
C ILE A 350 -3.74 0.15 1.58
N PHE A 351 -2.91 0.17 0.51
CA PHE A 351 -3.19 1.00 -0.64
C PHE A 351 -4.56 0.72 -1.30
N PRO A 352 -5.04 -0.52 -1.48
CA PRO A 352 -6.32 -0.73 -2.12
C PRO A 352 -7.47 -0.10 -1.33
N PHE A 353 -7.42 -0.23 -0.03
CA PHE A 353 -8.48 0.14 0.89
C PHE A 353 -8.51 1.64 1.21
N ILE A 354 -7.35 2.29 1.35
CA ILE A 354 -7.28 3.73 1.58
C ILE A 354 -7.76 4.50 0.34
N PHE A 355 -7.44 4.01 -0.86
CA PHE A 355 -7.96 4.56 -2.10
C PHE A 355 -9.45 4.31 -2.28
N ARG A 356 -9.97 3.13 -1.87
CA ARG A 356 -11.41 2.87 -1.89
C ARG A 356 -12.16 3.91 -1.06
N GLY A 357 -11.74 4.15 0.18
CA GLY A 357 -12.33 5.15 1.04
C GLY A 357 -12.21 6.57 0.47
N ALA A 358 -11.01 6.95 -0.01
CA ALA A 358 -10.77 8.28 -0.55
C ALA A 358 -11.59 8.58 -1.82
N LEU A 359 -11.75 7.59 -2.72
CA LEU A 359 -12.56 7.73 -3.93
C LEU A 359 -14.06 7.87 -3.60
N ASP A 360 -14.58 7.03 -2.72
CA ASP A 360 -16.02 6.98 -2.44
C ASP A 360 -16.53 8.22 -1.71
N CYS A 361 -15.73 8.77 -0.80
CA CYS A 361 -16.07 10.05 -0.18
C CYS A 361 -15.62 11.26 -1.00
N ARG A 362 -15.03 11.05 -2.18
CA ARG A 362 -14.48 12.10 -3.05
C ARG A 362 -13.54 13.02 -2.26
N ALA A 363 -12.62 12.42 -1.50
CA ALA A 363 -11.64 13.19 -0.76
C ALA A 363 -10.78 14.04 -1.71
N SER A 364 -10.47 15.27 -1.31
CA SER A 364 -9.57 16.14 -2.06
C SER A 364 -8.09 15.74 -1.91
N GLN A 365 -7.78 15.06 -0.81
CA GLN A 365 -6.44 14.54 -0.49
C GLN A 365 -6.53 13.39 0.51
N ILE A 366 -5.45 12.62 0.68
CA ILE A 366 -5.28 11.65 1.76
C ILE A 366 -4.43 12.31 2.85
N THR A 367 -5.06 12.64 4.00
CA THR A 367 -4.42 13.37 5.10
C THR A 367 -3.66 12.45 6.04
N GLU A 368 -2.85 13.03 6.95
CA GLU A 368 -2.13 12.27 7.98
C GLU A 368 -3.12 11.58 8.95
N GLU A 369 -4.26 12.21 9.24
CA GLU A 369 -5.32 11.64 10.08
C GLU A 369 -5.96 10.41 9.41
N MET A 370 -6.19 10.45 8.10
CA MET A 370 -6.69 9.30 7.35
C MET A 370 -5.69 8.13 7.37
N LYS A 371 -4.38 8.42 7.25
CA LYS A 371 -3.30 7.43 7.37
C LYS A 371 -3.25 6.83 8.76
N MET A 372 -3.35 7.67 9.80
CA MET A 372 -3.38 7.24 11.20
C MET A 372 -4.61 6.39 11.51
N ALA A 373 -5.79 6.77 10.97
CA ALA A 373 -7.02 6.00 11.11
C ALA A 373 -6.90 4.61 10.47
N ALA A 374 -6.30 4.53 9.27
CA ALA A 374 -6.04 3.26 8.59
C ALA A 374 -5.08 2.36 9.40
N ALA A 375 -3.99 2.93 9.97
CA ALA A 375 -3.06 2.18 10.80
C ALA A 375 -3.73 1.60 12.06
N LYS A 376 -4.50 2.42 12.78
CA LYS A 376 -5.26 1.99 13.97
C LYS A 376 -6.30 0.92 13.63
N ALA A 377 -7.03 1.09 12.54
CA ALA A 377 -8.01 0.14 12.07
C ALA A 377 -7.37 -1.21 11.71
N LEU A 378 -6.25 -1.20 10.99
CA LEU A 378 -5.50 -2.41 10.64
C LEU A 378 -4.97 -3.13 11.88
N ALA A 379 -4.40 -2.41 12.84
CA ALA A 379 -3.95 -2.97 14.11
C ALA A 379 -5.10 -3.62 14.90
N GLY A 380 -6.28 -2.98 14.91
CA GLY A 380 -7.48 -3.49 15.59
C GLY A 380 -7.99 -4.81 15.02
N ILE A 381 -7.86 -5.06 13.71
CA ILE A 381 -8.30 -6.31 13.08
C ILE A 381 -7.53 -7.52 13.63
N ALA A 382 -6.22 -7.39 13.86
CA ALA A 382 -5.38 -8.49 14.37
C ALA A 382 -5.79 -8.97 15.77
N LYS A 383 -6.42 -8.11 16.57
CA LYS A 383 -6.86 -8.41 17.93
C LYS A 383 -8.20 -9.14 18.01
N GLN A 384 -8.93 -9.19 16.92
CA GLN A 384 -10.20 -9.89 16.82
C GLN A 384 -9.99 -11.36 16.47
N PRO A 385 -10.94 -12.26 16.80
CA PRO A 385 -10.86 -13.66 16.37
C PRO A 385 -10.64 -13.79 14.88
N VAL A 386 -9.68 -14.63 14.48
CA VAL A 386 -9.35 -14.82 13.05
C VAL A 386 -10.47 -15.64 12.39
N PRO A 387 -11.04 -15.18 11.25
CA PRO A 387 -12.08 -15.91 10.54
C PRO A 387 -11.62 -17.29 10.06
N ASP A 388 -12.51 -18.29 10.03
CA ASP A 388 -12.17 -19.65 9.59
C ASP A 388 -11.72 -19.71 8.13
N SER A 389 -12.23 -18.83 7.27
CA SER A 389 -11.76 -18.68 5.89
C SER A 389 -10.29 -18.27 5.79
N VAL A 390 -9.82 -17.43 6.71
CA VAL A 390 -8.41 -17.02 6.82
C VAL A 390 -7.56 -18.17 7.35
N LYS A 391 -8.03 -18.86 8.40
CA LYS A 391 -7.33 -20.02 8.97
C LYS A 391 -7.14 -21.13 7.93
N ALA A 392 -8.16 -21.41 7.15
CA ALA A 392 -8.10 -22.41 6.09
C ALA A 392 -7.10 -22.06 4.97
N ALA A 393 -6.96 -20.77 4.64
CA ALA A 393 -6.02 -20.30 3.62
C ALA A 393 -4.55 -20.29 4.09
N MET A 394 -4.30 -20.23 5.39
CA MET A 394 -2.97 -20.05 5.99
C MET A 394 -2.34 -21.33 6.54
N SER A 395 -2.81 -22.53 6.14
CA SER A 395 -2.38 -23.82 6.70
C SER A 395 -2.47 -23.91 8.23
N SER A 396 -3.47 -24.61 8.73
CA SER A 396 -3.71 -25.27 10.04
C SER A 396 -2.98 -24.82 11.32
N ARG A 397 -2.52 -23.57 11.47
CA ARG A 397 -2.07 -23.01 12.74
C ARG A 397 -3.24 -22.28 13.42
N ASP A 398 -3.31 -22.40 14.74
CA ASP A 398 -4.16 -21.50 15.53
C ASP A 398 -3.56 -20.10 15.53
N TRP A 399 -4.01 -19.30 14.59
CA TRP A 399 -3.62 -17.90 14.48
C TRP A 399 -4.44 -17.06 15.46
N ASN A 400 -3.82 -16.68 16.54
CA ASN A 400 -4.37 -15.75 17.53
C ASN A 400 -3.43 -14.58 17.71
N PHE A 401 -3.96 -13.42 18.14
CA PHE A 401 -3.16 -12.26 18.48
C PHE A 401 -1.99 -12.66 19.40
N GLY A 402 -0.79 -12.38 18.96
CA GLY A 402 0.43 -12.78 19.66
C GLY A 402 1.69 -12.53 18.81
N PRO A 403 2.87 -12.99 19.28
CA PRO A 403 4.15 -12.70 18.63
C PRO A 403 4.25 -13.12 17.14
N ASP A 404 3.47 -14.12 16.73
CA ASP A 404 3.45 -14.64 15.36
C ASP A 404 2.22 -14.16 14.57
N TYR A 405 1.35 -13.30 15.17
CA TYR A 405 0.21 -12.70 14.52
C TYR A 405 -0.05 -11.28 15.08
N ILE A 406 0.81 -10.34 14.72
CA ILE A 406 0.70 -8.93 15.09
C ILE A 406 -0.11 -8.13 14.05
N ILE A 407 -0.38 -8.71 12.89
CA ILE A 407 -1.05 -8.06 11.76
C ILE A 407 -1.85 -9.10 10.97
N PRO A 408 -3.04 -8.75 10.41
CA PRO A 408 -3.80 -9.68 9.57
C PRO A 408 -3.05 -9.99 8.26
N THR A 409 -3.58 -10.94 7.50
CA THR A 409 -3.05 -11.27 6.18
C THR A 409 -3.72 -10.43 5.08
N PRO A 410 -3.10 -10.25 3.90
CA PRO A 410 -3.72 -9.55 2.78
C PRO A 410 -5.06 -10.13 2.31
N PHE A 411 -5.31 -11.40 2.58
CA PHE A 411 -6.55 -12.10 2.19
C PHE A 411 -7.64 -12.07 3.27
N ASP A 412 -7.42 -11.34 4.36
CA ASP A 412 -8.42 -11.20 5.43
C ASP A 412 -9.63 -10.40 4.93
N PRO A 413 -10.85 -11.00 4.88
CA PRO A 413 -12.04 -10.35 4.36
C PRO A 413 -12.53 -9.17 5.20
N ARG A 414 -11.98 -8.97 6.40
CA ARG A 414 -12.29 -7.82 7.25
C ARG A 414 -11.62 -6.53 6.77
N LEU A 415 -10.50 -6.64 6.00
CA LEU A 415 -9.76 -5.46 5.53
C LEU A 415 -10.64 -4.52 4.71
N ILE A 416 -11.41 -5.04 3.76
CA ILE A 416 -12.28 -4.24 2.90
C ILE A 416 -13.47 -3.62 3.64
N ARG A 417 -13.89 -4.20 4.75
CA ARG A 417 -14.96 -3.66 5.60
C ARG A 417 -14.46 -2.54 6.49
N VAL A 418 -13.34 -2.77 7.15
CA VAL A 418 -12.87 -1.94 8.27
C VAL A 418 -12.02 -0.76 7.79
N LEU A 419 -11.09 -0.98 6.85
CA LEU A 419 -10.15 0.07 6.45
C LEU A 419 -10.81 1.22 5.68
N PRO A 420 -11.62 0.98 4.62
CA PRO A 420 -12.30 2.08 3.94
C PRO A 420 -13.26 2.84 4.86
N SER A 421 -13.93 2.14 5.79
CA SER A 421 -14.82 2.76 6.79
C SER A 421 -14.09 3.72 7.71
N ALA A 422 -12.90 3.33 8.20
CA ALA A 422 -12.06 4.22 9.01
C ALA A 422 -11.57 5.44 8.21
N VAL A 423 -11.23 5.23 6.93
CA VAL A 423 -10.74 6.28 6.04
C VAL A 423 -11.81 7.32 5.74
N VAL A 424 -13.05 6.89 5.38
CA VAL A 424 -14.14 7.85 5.06
C VAL A 424 -14.57 8.65 6.29
N LYS A 425 -14.54 8.04 7.48
CA LYS A 425 -14.79 8.72 8.74
C LYS A 425 -13.75 9.81 9.01
N ALA A 426 -12.47 9.47 8.93
CA ALA A 426 -11.39 10.43 9.11
C ALA A 426 -11.43 11.54 8.06
N ALA A 427 -11.74 11.23 6.79
CA ALA A 427 -11.87 12.22 5.74
C ALA A 427 -13.00 13.23 6.01
N ALA A 428 -14.12 12.79 6.57
CA ALA A 428 -15.22 13.66 6.97
C ALA A 428 -14.82 14.53 8.17
N GLU A 429 -14.17 13.98 9.19
CA GLU A 429 -13.67 14.69 10.37
C GLU A 429 -12.64 15.78 10.00
N CYS A 430 -11.77 15.51 9.01
CA CYS A 430 -10.78 16.48 8.50
C CYS A 430 -11.38 17.49 7.52
N GLY A 431 -12.65 17.37 7.13
CA GLY A 431 -13.30 18.27 6.17
C GLY A 431 -12.80 18.14 4.73
N VAL A 432 -12.12 17.03 4.36
CA VAL A 432 -11.61 16.81 3.00
C VAL A 432 -12.57 15.99 2.13
N ALA A 433 -13.60 15.38 2.71
CA ALA A 433 -14.61 14.62 2.00
C ALA A 433 -15.63 15.54 1.31
N LYS A 434 -15.65 15.57 -0.03
CA LYS A 434 -16.69 16.30 -0.80
C LYS A 434 -18.04 15.58 -0.76
N ARG A 435 -18.05 14.27 -0.52
CA ARG A 435 -19.23 13.42 -0.42
C ARG A 435 -19.12 12.55 0.85
N PRO A 436 -19.38 13.10 2.05
CA PRO A 436 -19.26 12.35 3.29
C PRO A 436 -20.20 11.13 3.31
N VAL A 437 -19.66 10.00 3.78
CA VAL A 437 -20.41 8.77 4.01
C VAL A 437 -21.12 8.89 5.36
N GLN A 438 -22.46 8.70 5.40
CA GLN A 438 -23.26 8.90 6.58
C GLN A 438 -23.15 7.74 7.59
N ASP A 439 -23.10 6.51 7.06
CA ASP A 439 -23.05 5.27 7.85
C ASP A 439 -21.82 4.46 7.40
N ALA A 440 -20.74 4.58 8.16
CA ALA A 440 -19.48 3.94 7.82
C ALA A 440 -19.51 2.41 7.99
N GLU A 441 -20.36 1.86 8.87
CA GLU A 441 -20.48 0.41 9.06
C GLU A 441 -21.21 -0.22 7.87
N LYS A 442 -22.36 0.34 7.51
CA LYS A 442 -23.11 -0.08 6.32
C LYS A 442 -22.26 0.04 5.06
N TYR A 443 -21.51 1.13 4.94
CA TYR A 443 -20.59 1.34 3.82
C TYR A 443 -19.51 0.23 3.74
N GLY A 444 -18.98 -0.21 4.87
CA GLY A 444 -18.02 -1.32 4.92
C GLY A 444 -18.60 -2.62 4.34
N GLU A 445 -19.87 -2.94 4.66
CA GLU A 445 -20.56 -4.11 4.09
C GLU A 445 -20.86 -3.94 2.58
N GLU A 446 -21.18 -2.73 2.14
CA GLU A 446 -21.34 -2.41 0.71
C GLU A 446 -20.01 -2.63 -0.05
N CYS A 447 -18.87 -2.19 0.52
CA CYS A 447 -17.54 -2.46 -0.04
C CYS A 447 -17.23 -3.96 -0.11
N ALA A 448 -17.58 -4.73 0.92
CA ALA A 448 -17.38 -6.17 0.94
C ALA A 448 -18.22 -6.88 -0.14
N THR A 449 -19.46 -6.45 -0.32
CA THR A 449 -20.35 -6.96 -1.37
C THR A 449 -19.79 -6.67 -2.76
N LEU A 450 -19.23 -5.48 -2.98
CA LEU A 450 -18.64 -5.04 -4.24
C LEU A 450 -17.52 -5.99 -4.72
N VAL A 451 -16.72 -6.52 -3.81
CA VAL A 451 -15.60 -7.42 -4.13
C VAL A 451 -15.93 -8.90 -3.93
N GLY A 452 -17.16 -9.22 -3.53
CA GLY A 452 -17.57 -10.59 -3.23
C GLY A 452 -16.82 -11.19 -2.04
N ALA A 453 -16.48 -10.36 -1.03
CA ALA A 453 -15.81 -10.83 0.18
C ALA A 453 -16.75 -11.71 1.00
N PRO A 454 -16.28 -12.87 1.53
CA PRO A 454 -17.10 -13.75 2.35
C PRO A 454 -17.61 -13.03 3.61
N ALA A 455 -18.75 -13.49 4.14
CA ALA A 455 -19.25 -13.02 5.42
C ALA A 455 -18.23 -13.33 6.55
N VAL A 456 -18.20 -12.49 7.56
CA VAL A 456 -17.26 -12.57 8.71
C VAL A 456 -18.04 -12.81 9.98
#